data_a853d63ca09a550fc5e962baee0c9749
#
_entry.id   a853d63ca09a550fc5e962baee0c9749
#
_cell.length_a   1.000
_cell.length_b   1.000
_cell.length_c   1.000
_cell.angle_alpha   90.00
_cell.angle_beta   90.00
_cell.angle_gamma   90.00
#
_symmetry.space_group_name_H-M   'P 1'
#
loop_
_entity.id
_entity.type
_entity.pdbx_description
1 polymer ?
#
loop_
_entity_poly.entity_id
_entity_poly.type
_entity_poly.pdbx_seq_one_letter_code
_entity_poly.pdbx_strand_id
1 'polypeptide(L)'
;SWDFVVQKYLERPLLISDSRRKCDVRLWVLVTSWNPAVVWAWSEPYFRLANKPFSWAQDQVADPFVHLTNRTVQKTQTDGESKDTAPCGEPKPVDEDHIWLLSAFFTWAAENSLQGPKGSTARETWNKYTWPRMLDVVRTCVLSCQADVGSHEPGNFELFGFDFLLDADLEPWLLEANSSPDLCEDAGPSLRSLAETALTEMFTLVPALQKGAVQLPEMESPACDLSVNGAGRWHLCLRETVQHPAKEL
;
A
#
# COMPACT_ATOMS: atom_id res chain seq x y z
N SER A 1 -10.96 -11.61 29.30
CA SER A 1 -10.01 -10.49 29.32
C SER A 1 -9.96 -9.88 27.93
N TRP A 2 -10.00 -8.57 27.85
CA TRP A 2 -9.76 -7.88 26.58
C TRP A 2 -8.28 -7.56 26.54
N ASP A 3 -7.57 -8.08 25.53
CA ASP A 3 -6.17 -7.76 25.32
C ASP A 3 -6.12 -6.49 24.46
N PHE A 4 -5.53 -5.42 25.00
CA PHE A 4 -5.35 -4.16 24.28
C PHE A 4 -3.90 -3.97 23.90
N VAL A 5 -3.67 -3.47 22.69
CA VAL A 5 -2.37 -2.96 22.26
C VAL A 5 -2.41 -1.43 22.34
N VAL A 6 -1.48 -0.85 23.10
CA VAL A 6 -1.34 0.62 23.21
C VAL A 6 -0.12 1.04 22.40
N GLN A 7 -0.34 1.92 21.43
CA GLN A 7 0.71 2.45 20.57
C GLN A 7 0.73 3.98 20.61
N LYS A 8 1.94 4.55 20.45
CA LYS A 8 2.06 6.00 20.27
C LYS A 8 1.42 6.40 18.95
N TYR A 9 0.53 7.38 19.01
CA TYR A 9 -0.10 7.93 17.82
C TYR A 9 0.89 8.76 17.00
N LEU A 10 0.77 8.73 15.65
CA LEU A 10 1.53 9.59 14.76
C LEU A 10 0.90 10.99 14.77
N GLU A 11 1.48 11.90 15.55
CA GLU A 11 0.86 13.18 15.89
C GLU A 11 0.88 14.20 14.73
N ARG A 12 1.80 14.04 13.79
CA ARG A 12 1.93 14.89 12.60
C ARG A 12 1.83 14.06 11.32
N PRO A 13 0.65 13.47 11.04
CA PRO A 13 0.47 12.72 9.80
C PRO A 13 0.50 13.66 8.59
N LEU A 14 0.84 13.12 7.43
CA LEU A 14 0.62 13.81 6.16
C LEU A 14 -0.88 14.09 6.01
N LEU A 15 -1.21 15.35 5.76
CA LEU A 15 -2.58 15.79 5.50
C LEU A 15 -2.66 16.27 4.05
N ILE A 16 -3.56 15.67 3.28
CA ILE A 16 -3.77 15.98 1.87
C ILE A 16 -5.19 16.47 1.60
N SER A 17 -5.45 16.91 0.40
CA SER A 17 -6.66 17.64 -0.02
C SER A 17 -6.79 19.04 0.60
N ASP A 18 -7.65 19.86 0.02
CA ASP A 18 -7.91 21.24 0.48
C ASP A 18 -8.49 21.27 1.90
N SER A 19 -9.22 20.23 2.28
CA SER A 19 -9.77 20.06 3.61
C SER A 19 -8.79 19.43 4.63
N ARG A 20 -7.53 19.18 4.26
CA ARG A 20 -6.49 18.66 5.15
C ARG A 20 -6.90 17.35 5.84
N ARG A 21 -7.25 16.36 5.07
CA ARG A 21 -7.63 15.03 5.56
C ARG A 21 -6.42 14.16 5.80
N LYS A 22 -6.48 13.33 6.84
CA LYS A 22 -5.52 12.24 7.07
C LYS A 22 -5.64 11.22 5.96
N CYS A 23 -4.53 10.64 5.57
CA CYS A 23 -4.48 9.58 4.57
C CYS A 23 -3.52 8.46 4.98
N ASP A 24 -3.71 7.31 4.40
CA ASP A 24 -2.73 6.23 4.34
C ASP A 24 -2.43 5.84 2.89
N VAL A 25 -1.38 5.04 2.72
CA VAL A 25 -0.93 4.53 1.43
C VAL A 25 -1.10 3.01 1.41
N ARG A 26 -1.90 2.49 0.47
CA ARG A 26 -1.99 1.06 0.18
C ARG A 26 -0.96 0.69 -0.87
N LEU A 27 -0.07 -0.23 -0.54
CA LEU A 27 0.90 -0.82 -1.43
C LEU A 27 0.58 -2.31 -1.63
N TRP A 28 0.36 -2.74 -2.88
CA TRP A 28 0.28 -4.16 -3.18
C TRP A 28 1.66 -4.79 -3.31
N VAL A 29 1.83 -5.92 -2.63
CA VAL A 29 3.08 -6.67 -2.58
C VAL A 29 2.78 -8.12 -2.95
N LEU A 30 3.52 -8.66 -3.91
CA LEU A 30 3.38 -10.01 -4.40
C LEU A 30 4.61 -10.82 -3.97
N VAL A 31 4.38 -11.90 -3.24
CA VAL A 31 5.41 -12.89 -2.89
C VAL A 31 5.25 -14.07 -3.83
N THR A 32 6.24 -14.31 -4.70
CA THR A 32 6.22 -15.43 -5.66
C THR A 32 7.08 -16.60 -5.24
N SER A 33 7.89 -16.41 -4.21
CA SER A 33 8.64 -17.47 -3.53
C SER A 33 9.01 -17.00 -2.12
N TRP A 34 8.94 -17.89 -1.15
CA TRP A 34 9.39 -17.64 0.21
C TRP A 34 10.84 -18.11 0.45
N ASN A 35 11.29 -19.12 -0.28
CA ASN A 35 12.67 -19.64 -0.16
C ASN A 35 13.18 -20.20 -1.51
N PRO A 36 14.11 -19.51 -2.19
CA PRO A 36 14.60 -18.16 -1.89
C PRO A 36 13.46 -17.14 -1.96
N ALA A 37 13.49 -16.11 -1.10
CA ALA A 37 12.47 -15.08 -1.10
C ALA A 37 12.54 -14.27 -2.39
N VAL A 38 11.38 -14.17 -3.08
CA VAL A 38 11.20 -13.34 -4.28
C VAL A 38 9.95 -12.52 -4.10
N VAL A 39 10.13 -11.20 -3.96
CA VAL A 39 9.08 -10.27 -3.60
C VAL A 39 9.04 -9.10 -4.58
N TRP A 40 7.85 -8.75 -4.97
CA TRP A 40 7.54 -7.68 -5.91
C TRP A 40 6.63 -6.65 -5.24
N ALA A 41 6.85 -5.38 -5.55
CA ALA A 41 5.99 -4.29 -5.14
C ALA A 41 5.35 -3.64 -6.37
N TRP A 42 4.06 -3.33 -6.28
CA TRP A 42 3.37 -2.57 -7.32
C TRP A 42 3.83 -1.12 -7.30
N SER A 43 4.33 -0.61 -8.41
CA SER A 43 4.97 0.72 -8.47
C SER A 43 3.99 1.90 -8.40
N GLU A 44 2.69 1.63 -8.42
CA GLU A 44 1.64 2.65 -8.35
C GLU A 44 0.74 2.44 -7.11
N PRO A 45 1.26 2.64 -5.88
CA PRO A 45 0.42 2.62 -4.70
C PRO A 45 -0.61 3.75 -4.74
N TYR A 46 -1.66 3.65 -3.90
CA TYR A 46 -2.70 4.65 -3.85
C TYR A 46 -2.99 5.09 -2.43
N PHE A 47 -3.57 6.28 -2.30
CA PHE A 47 -3.93 6.90 -1.03
C PHE A 47 -5.39 6.68 -0.72
N ARG A 48 -5.70 6.41 0.56
CA ARG A 48 -7.04 6.35 1.11
C ARG A 48 -7.19 7.50 2.11
N LEU A 49 -8.23 8.30 1.98
CA LEU A 49 -8.44 9.49 2.77
C LEU A 49 -9.57 9.29 3.79
N ALA A 50 -9.39 9.85 4.98
CA ALA A 50 -10.45 9.96 5.96
C ALA A 50 -11.59 10.87 5.44
N ASN A 51 -12.83 10.65 5.86
CA ASN A 51 -13.98 11.44 5.40
C ASN A 51 -13.98 12.89 5.90
N LYS A 52 -13.41 13.11 7.08
CA LYS A 52 -13.40 14.42 7.73
C LYS A 52 -12.00 15.03 7.80
N PRO A 53 -11.89 16.35 7.88
CA PRO A 53 -10.64 17.05 8.15
C PRO A 53 -10.00 16.54 9.44
N PHE A 54 -8.68 16.42 9.43
CA PHE A 54 -7.94 16.01 10.63
C PHE A 54 -8.00 17.08 11.73
N SER A 55 -8.26 16.64 12.95
CA SER A 55 -8.41 17.54 14.09
C SER A 55 -7.99 16.87 15.40
N TRP A 56 -7.37 17.66 16.29
CA TRP A 56 -7.08 17.30 17.68
C TRP A 56 -8.12 17.82 18.67
N ALA A 57 -9.23 18.40 18.19
CA ALA A 57 -10.28 18.89 19.08
C ALA A 57 -10.82 17.73 19.94
N GLN A 58 -11.08 18.01 21.21
CA GLN A 58 -11.42 16.98 22.20
C GLN A 58 -12.67 16.18 21.84
N ASP A 59 -13.62 16.81 21.17
CA ASP A 59 -14.85 16.20 20.66
C ASP A 59 -14.63 15.34 19.39
N GLN A 60 -13.46 15.47 18.75
CA GLN A 60 -13.13 14.78 17.51
C GLN A 60 -12.04 13.71 17.66
N VAL A 61 -11.34 13.69 18.80
CA VAL A 61 -10.26 12.70 19.05
C VAL A 61 -10.73 11.25 18.97
N ALA A 62 -11.99 10.98 19.29
CA ALA A 62 -12.58 9.65 19.19
C ALA A 62 -13.39 9.42 17.91
N ASP A 63 -13.44 10.39 16.99
CA ASP A 63 -14.21 10.27 15.75
C ASP A 63 -13.44 9.41 14.74
N PRO A 64 -13.94 8.20 14.40
CA PRO A 64 -13.28 7.32 13.44
C PRO A 64 -13.19 7.92 12.03
N PHE A 65 -14.09 8.83 11.66
CA PHE A 65 -14.11 9.47 10.36
C PHE A 65 -13.05 10.57 10.19
N VAL A 66 -12.46 11.00 11.30
CA VAL A 66 -11.32 11.94 11.34
C VAL A 66 -9.98 11.20 11.32
N HIS A 67 -9.90 10.06 12.03
CA HIS A 67 -8.63 9.44 12.38
C HIS A 67 -8.33 8.12 11.65
N LEU A 68 -9.36 7.39 11.24
CA LEU A 68 -9.19 6.14 10.49
C LEU A 68 -9.32 6.41 8.98
N THR A 69 -8.57 5.66 8.19
CA THR A 69 -8.57 5.78 6.72
C THR A 69 -9.06 4.49 6.07
N ASN A 70 -9.33 3.46 6.90
CA ASN A 70 -9.85 2.19 6.45
C ASN A 70 -11.23 2.37 5.79
N ARG A 71 -11.35 1.92 4.55
CA ARG A 71 -12.55 2.09 3.73
C ARG A 71 -13.82 1.50 4.34
N THR A 72 -13.71 0.34 5.00
CA THR A 72 -14.87 -0.29 5.66
C THR A 72 -15.48 0.63 6.71
N VAL A 73 -14.64 1.35 7.47
CA VAL A 73 -15.09 2.34 8.44
C VAL A 73 -15.71 3.53 7.74
N GLN A 74 -15.04 4.07 6.71
CA GLN A 74 -15.48 5.29 6.04
C GLN A 74 -16.81 5.13 5.30
N LYS A 75 -17.11 3.97 4.74
CA LYS A 75 -18.39 3.64 4.09
C LYS A 75 -19.59 3.72 5.05
N THR A 76 -19.43 3.43 6.33
CA THR A 76 -20.55 3.42 7.29
C THR A 76 -21.18 4.79 7.51
N GLN A 77 -20.44 5.89 7.26
CA GLN A 77 -20.98 7.24 7.34
C GLN A 77 -21.91 7.54 6.15
N THR A 78 -21.50 7.13 4.94
CA THR A 78 -22.30 7.40 3.73
C THR A 78 -23.60 6.62 3.72
N ASP A 79 -23.62 5.40 4.26
CA ASP A 79 -24.82 4.57 4.36
C ASP A 79 -25.81 5.05 5.43
N GLY A 80 -25.34 5.84 6.42
CA GLY A 80 -26.17 6.41 7.49
C GLY A 80 -26.92 7.69 7.11
N GLU A 81 -26.41 8.49 6.17
CA GLU A 81 -26.97 9.78 5.78
C GLU A 81 -27.97 9.73 4.61
N SER A 82 -28.14 8.61 3.93
CA SER A 82 -29.01 8.52 2.74
C SER A 82 -29.96 7.35 2.75
N LYS A 83 -30.83 7.27 3.79
CA LYS A 83 -32.02 6.39 3.72
C LYS A 83 -33.24 7.05 3.07
N ASP A 84 -33.17 8.30 2.63
CA ASP A 84 -34.28 8.96 1.96
C ASP A 84 -33.93 9.38 0.52
N THR A 85 -34.65 8.73 -0.40
CA THR A 85 -34.95 9.14 -1.77
C THR A 85 -33.82 9.26 -2.79
N ALA A 86 -33.26 8.12 -3.20
CA ALA A 86 -32.81 7.98 -4.59
C ALA A 86 -33.71 6.94 -5.30
N PRO A 87 -34.22 7.20 -6.53
CA PRO A 87 -34.92 6.19 -7.31
C PRO A 87 -33.99 5.03 -7.58
N CYS A 88 -34.52 3.81 -7.46
CA CYS A 88 -33.80 2.58 -7.78
C CYS A 88 -33.24 2.65 -9.21
N GLY A 89 -31.90 2.67 -9.36
CA GLY A 89 -31.28 2.48 -10.68
C GLY A 89 -30.09 3.35 -11.05
N GLU A 90 -29.74 4.40 -10.30
CA GLU A 90 -28.49 5.13 -10.58
C GLU A 90 -27.40 4.74 -9.57
N PRO A 91 -26.20 4.31 -10.04
CA PRO A 91 -25.09 4.12 -9.15
C PRO A 91 -24.76 5.48 -8.51
N LYS A 92 -24.73 5.53 -7.16
CA LYS A 92 -24.24 6.71 -6.45
C LYS A 92 -22.84 7.06 -6.97
N PRO A 93 -22.51 8.35 -7.13
CA PRO A 93 -21.14 8.73 -7.47
C PRO A 93 -20.21 8.18 -6.38
N VAL A 94 -19.40 7.22 -6.79
CA VAL A 94 -18.50 6.51 -5.92
C VAL A 94 -17.26 7.38 -5.74
N ASP A 95 -17.01 7.76 -4.57
CA ASP A 95 -15.81 8.02 -3.76
C ASP A 95 -14.47 8.34 -4.46
N GLU A 96 -14.46 8.99 -5.60
CA GLU A 96 -13.21 9.57 -6.16
C GLU A 96 -12.55 10.55 -5.18
N ASP A 97 -13.34 11.12 -4.25
CA ASP A 97 -12.83 12.03 -3.20
C ASP A 97 -12.04 11.32 -2.07
N HIS A 98 -12.19 9.99 -1.91
CA HIS A 98 -11.54 9.25 -0.82
C HIS A 98 -10.38 8.37 -1.25
N ILE A 99 -10.21 8.19 -2.56
CA ILE A 99 -9.12 7.40 -3.15
C ILE A 99 -8.36 8.29 -4.13
N TRP A 100 -7.09 8.48 -3.86
CA TRP A 100 -6.21 9.18 -4.78
C TRP A 100 -5.13 8.26 -5.33
N LEU A 101 -5.01 8.22 -6.63
CA LEU A 101 -3.87 7.60 -7.28
C LEU A 101 -2.59 8.40 -6.99
N LEU A 102 -1.44 7.75 -7.06
CA LEU A 102 -0.14 8.40 -6.83
C LEU A 102 0.06 9.63 -7.73
N SER A 103 -0.43 9.59 -8.97
CA SER A 103 -0.38 10.72 -9.89
C SER A 103 -1.19 11.93 -9.41
N ALA A 104 -2.39 11.70 -8.86
CA ALA A 104 -3.23 12.75 -8.29
C ALA A 104 -2.57 13.40 -7.06
N PHE A 105 -1.98 12.59 -6.19
CA PHE A 105 -1.19 13.09 -5.07
C PHE A 105 -0.06 14.02 -5.54
N PHE A 106 0.72 13.63 -6.54
CA PHE A 106 1.82 14.47 -7.04
C PHE A 106 1.33 15.76 -7.70
N THR A 107 0.20 15.73 -8.38
CA THR A 107 -0.39 16.93 -8.96
C THR A 107 -0.79 17.90 -7.86
N TRP A 108 -1.57 17.44 -6.90
CA TRP A 108 -1.98 18.24 -5.74
C TRP A 108 -0.77 18.77 -4.94
N ALA A 109 0.24 17.93 -4.70
CA ALA A 109 1.44 18.31 -3.96
C ALA A 109 2.22 19.44 -4.65
N ALA A 110 2.28 19.43 -5.99
CA ALA A 110 2.92 20.48 -6.76
C ALA A 110 2.12 21.79 -6.70
N GLU A 111 0.78 21.73 -6.85
CA GLU A 111 -0.10 22.89 -6.80
C GLU A 111 -0.11 23.54 -5.41
N ASN A 112 0.00 22.75 -4.35
CA ASN A 112 0.04 23.21 -2.96
C ASN A 112 1.45 23.44 -2.42
N SER A 113 2.48 23.37 -3.28
CA SER A 113 3.88 23.57 -2.90
C SER A 113 4.33 22.71 -1.71
N LEU A 114 3.81 21.46 -1.64
CA LEU A 114 4.21 20.52 -0.59
C LEU A 114 5.69 20.20 -0.74
N GLN A 115 6.44 20.53 0.30
CA GLN A 115 7.88 20.28 0.36
C GLN A 115 8.20 19.14 1.30
N GLY A 116 9.15 18.33 0.91
CA GLY A 116 9.79 17.36 1.77
C GLY A 116 10.98 17.97 2.54
N PRO A 117 11.74 17.13 3.23
CA PRO A 117 12.92 17.55 3.96
C PRO A 117 13.91 18.34 3.08
N LYS A 118 14.53 19.37 3.66
CA LYS A 118 15.52 20.24 3.00
C LYS A 118 15.01 20.98 1.74
N GLY A 119 13.69 21.16 1.61
CA GLY A 119 13.09 21.89 0.49
C GLY A 119 13.01 21.10 -0.83
N SER A 120 13.16 19.77 -0.77
CA SER A 120 12.89 18.90 -1.91
C SER A 120 11.40 18.90 -2.24
N THR A 121 11.04 18.71 -3.50
CA THR A 121 9.64 18.50 -3.89
C THR A 121 9.11 17.18 -3.32
N ALA A 122 7.79 17.07 -3.18
CA ALA A 122 7.16 15.83 -2.73
C ALA A 122 7.55 14.62 -3.63
N ARG A 123 7.61 14.84 -4.95
CA ARG A 123 8.03 13.80 -5.92
C ARG A 123 9.49 13.38 -5.75
N GLU A 124 10.40 14.34 -5.53
CA GLU A 124 11.81 14.01 -5.26
C GLU A 124 11.98 13.26 -3.95
N THR A 125 11.28 13.69 -2.90
CA THR A 125 11.29 13.01 -1.60
C THR A 125 10.74 11.60 -1.73
N TRP A 126 9.61 11.45 -2.43
CA TRP A 126 9.02 10.14 -2.70
C TRP A 126 10.03 9.20 -3.38
N ASN A 127 10.60 9.61 -4.50
CA ASN A 127 11.48 8.75 -5.29
C ASN A 127 12.80 8.43 -4.59
N LYS A 128 13.37 9.39 -3.86
CA LYS A 128 14.69 9.24 -3.24
C LYS A 128 14.65 8.66 -1.81
N TYR A 129 13.50 8.75 -1.16
CA TYR A 129 13.41 8.43 0.25
C TYR A 129 12.16 7.58 0.61
N THR A 130 10.95 8.10 0.42
CA THR A 130 9.71 7.45 0.87
C THR A 130 9.54 6.06 0.25
N TRP A 131 9.60 5.98 -1.07
CA TRP A 131 9.46 4.72 -1.81
C TRP A 131 10.53 3.69 -1.45
N PRO A 132 11.83 3.99 -1.49
CA PRO A 132 12.87 3.05 -1.06
C PRO A 132 12.67 2.59 0.39
N ARG A 133 12.25 3.48 1.28
CA ARG A 133 12.00 3.17 2.68
C ARG A 133 10.82 2.23 2.87
N MET A 134 9.72 2.42 2.10
CA MET A 134 8.60 1.48 2.08
C MET A 134 9.05 0.08 1.63
N LEU A 135 9.89 0.00 0.60
CA LEU A 135 10.44 -1.28 0.14
C LEU A 135 11.36 -1.94 1.19
N ASP A 136 12.15 -1.15 1.94
CA ASP A 136 12.96 -1.66 3.06
C ASP A 136 12.09 -2.28 4.16
N VAL A 137 10.98 -1.64 4.48
CA VAL A 137 10.00 -2.16 5.45
C VAL A 137 9.37 -3.47 4.95
N VAL A 138 8.95 -3.51 3.68
CA VAL A 138 8.40 -4.73 3.07
C VAL A 138 9.40 -5.89 3.16
N ARG A 139 10.66 -5.65 2.76
CA ARG A 139 11.75 -6.64 2.85
C ARG A 139 11.92 -7.15 4.28
N THR A 140 11.99 -6.23 5.23
CA THR A 140 12.16 -6.58 6.64
C THR A 140 11.02 -7.44 7.15
N CYS A 141 9.77 -7.09 6.82
CA CYS A 141 8.60 -7.88 7.20
C CYS A 141 8.65 -9.30 6.62
N VAL A 142 8.89 -9.42 5.32
CA VAL A 142 8.94 -10.74 4.66
C VAL A 142 10.05 -11.61 5.24
N LEU A 143 11.26 -11.07 5.39
CA LEU A 143 12.39 -11.81 5.95
C LEU A 143 12.18 -12.20 7.42
N SER A 144 11.47 -11.38 8.20
CA SER A 144 11.17 -11.71 9.60
C SER A 144 10.21 -12.89 9.76
N CYS A 145 9.33 -13.13 8.77
CA CYS A 145 8.36 -14.22 8.78
C CYS A 145 8.83 -15.46 7.99
N GLN A 146 9.86 -15.33 7.18
CA GLN A 146 10.27 -16.36 6.21
C GLN A 146 10.50 -17.73 6.84
N ALA A 147 11.10 -17.76 8.04
CA ALA A 147 11.39 -19.00 8.75
C ALA A 147 10.14 -19.71 9.28
N ASP A 148 9.08 -18.96 9.51
CA ASP A 148 7.83 -19.45 10.08
C ASP A 148 6.81 -19.88 9.01
N VAL A 149 7.03 -19.45 7.77
CA VAL A 149 6.22 -19.90 6.63
C VAL A 149 6.62 -21.34 6.30
N GLY A 150 5.65 -22.26 6.43
CA GLY A 150 5.84 -23.66 6.14
C GLY A 150 6.29 -23.96 4.70
N SER A 151 6.40 -25.21 4.32
CA SER A 151 6.78 -25.61 2.96
C SER A 151 5.85 -24.97 1.93
N HIS A 152 6.41 -24.11 1.11
CA HIS A 152 5.69 -23.47 0.02
C HIS A 152 5.87 -24.28 -1.25
N GLU A 153 4.76 -24.78 -1.80
CA GLU A 153 4.82 -25.57 -3.03
C GLU A 153 5.28 -24.68 -4.20
N PRO A 154 6.15 -25.19 -5.06
CA PRO A 154 6.56 -24.45 -6.25
C PRO A 154 5.38 -23.98 -7.07
N GLY A 155 5.35 -22.69 -7.38
CA GLY A 155 4.28 -22.08 -8.16
C GLY A 155 3.17 -21.42 -7.37
N ASN A 156 3.16 -21.56 -6.05
CA ASN A 156 2.29 -20.77 -5.20
C ASN A 156 2.77 -19.31 -5.16
N PHE A 157 1.84 -18.41 -4.98
CA PHE A 157 2.11 -16.99 -4.77
C PHE A 157 1.09 -16.40 -3.79
N GLU A 158 1.46 -15.32 -3.16
CA GLU A 158 0.59 -14.61 -2.24
C GLU A 158 0.61 -13.11 -2.53
N LEU A 159 -0.59 -12.50 -2.53
CA LEU A 159 -0.76 -11.06 -2.69
C LEU A 159 -1.09 -10.45 -1.33
N PHE A 160 -0.31 -9.44 -0.94
CA PHE A 160 -0.48 -8.68 0.28
C PHE A 160 -0.86 -7.23 0.00
N GLY A 161 -1.58 -6.62 0.95
CA GLY A 161 -1.79 -5.18 1.02
C GLY A 161 -1.06 -4.60 2.23
N PHE A 162 0.01 -3.87 1.99
CA PHE A 162 0.73 -3.13 3.03
C PHE A 162 0.14 -1.74 3.18
N ASP A 163 -0.19 -1.35 4.39
CA ASP A 163 -0.76 -0.06 4.73
C ASP A 163 0.26 0.80 5.46
N PHE A 164 0.57 1.96 4.91
CA PHE A 164 1.53 2.90 5.48
C PHE A 164 0.87 4.23 5.81
N LEU A 165 1.16 4.78 6.99
CA LEU A 165 1.01 6.21 7.20
C LEU A 165 2.27 6.93 6.74
N LEU A 166 2.09 8.13 6.18
CA LEU A 166 3.20 9.06 6.00
C LEU A 166 3.08 10.15 7.05
N ASP A 167 4.22 10.60 7.58
CA ASP A 167 4.23 11.80 8.40
C ASP A 167 4.40 13.07 7.55
N ALA A 168 4.47 14.22 8.21
CA ALA A 168 4.61 15.51 7.54
C ALA A 168 5.92 15.67 6.75
N ASP A 169 6.91 14.83 7.02
CA ASP A 169 8.21 14.81 6.35
C ASP A 169 8.26 13.71 5.26
N LEU A 170 7.11 13.04 4.98
CA LEU A 170 6.94 11.92 4.06
C LEU A 170 7.69 10.65 4.49
N GLU A 171 8.01 10.49 5.79
CA GLU A 171 8.52 9.25 6.35
C GLU A 171 7.41 8.21 6.43
N PRO A 172 7.59 6.99 5.88
CA PRO A 172 6.60 5.94 5.94
C PRO A 172 6.64 5.15 7.24
N TRP A 173 5.48 4.93 7.82
CA TRP A 173 5.23 4.13 9.01
C TRP A 173 4.28 3.00 8.68
N LEU A 174 4.73 1.75 8.81
CA LEU A 174 3.87 0.60 8.56
C LEU A 174 2.78 0.50 9.63
N LEU A 175 1.54 0.34 9.17
CA LEU A 175 0.39 0.05 10.03
C LEU A 175 0.14 -1.45 10.12
N GLU A 176 -0.04 -2.09 8.97
CA GLU A 176 -0.37 -3.51 8.86
C GLU A 176 0.00 -4.09 7.50
N ALA A 177 0.06 -5.44 7.43
CA ALA A 177 0.16 -6.20 6.20
C ALA A 177 -0.99 -7.21 6.15
N ASN A 178 -1.86 -7.07 5.16
CA ASN A 178 -3.06 -7.88 4.97
C ASN A 178 -2.80 -8.97 3.94
N SER A 179 -3.02 -10.25 4.29
CA SER A 179 -2.82 -11.41 3.41
C SER A 179 -3.89 -11.60 2.33
N SER A 180 -4.98 -10.87 2.40
CA SER A 180 -6.05 -10.90 1.39
C SER A 180 -6.56 -9.48 1.20
N PRO A 181 -5.79 -8.64 0.47
CA PRO A 181 -6.16 -7.26 0.31
C PRO A 181 -7.44 -7.14 -0.51
N ASP A 182 -8.36 -6.30 -0.02
CA ASP A 182 -9.51 -5.88 -0.82
C ASP A 182 -9.00 -5.17 -2.09
N LEU A 183 -9.38 -5.69 -3.25
CA LEU A 183 -9.04 -5.13 -4.55
C LEU A 183 -10.06 -4.08 -5.02
N CYS A 184 -10.98 -3.75 -4.12
CA CYS A 184 -11.88 -2.60 -4.21
C CYS A 184 -12.75 -2.56 -5.47
N GLU A 185 -13.53 -3.61 -5.72
CA GLU A 185 -14.50 -3.63 -6.82
C GLU A 185 -15.44 -2.42 -6.79
N ASP A 186 -15.74 -1.89 -5.59
CA ASP A 186 -16.65 -0.75 -5.37
C ASP A 186 -15.94 0.61 -5.29
N ALA A 187 -14.65 0.71 -5.58
CA ALA A 187 -13.84 1.92 -5.28
C ALA A 187 -13.73 2.93 -6.42
N GLY A 188 -14.71 2.95 -7.29
CA GLY A 188 -14.72 3.85 -8.43
C GLY A 188 -13.87 3.36 -9.61
N PRO A 189 -14.05 3.98 -10.79
CA PRO A 189 -13.46 3.50 -12.04
C PRO A 189 -11.93 3.57 -12.03
N SER A 190 -11.34 4.58 -11.40
CA SER A 190 -9.88 4.78 -11.38
C SER A 190 -9.16 3.66 -10.62
N LEU A 191 -9.63 3.32 -9.41
CA LEU A 191 -9.00 2.25 -8.64
C LEU A 191 -9.30 0.87 -9.24
N ARG A 192 -10.50 0.69 -9.80
CA ARG A 192 -10.83 -0.55 -10.54
C ARG A 192 -9.86 -0.78 -11.70
N SER A 193 -9.63 0.24 -12.53
CA SER A 193 -8.67 0.17 -13.64
C SER A 193 -7.24 -0.12 -13.17
N LEU A 194 -6.82 0.48 -12.04
CA LEU A 194 -5.52 0.20 -11.43
C LEU A 194 -5.43 -1.28 -10.99
N ALA A 195 -6.45 -1.78 -10.29
CA ALA A 195 -6.50 -3.17 -9.81
C ALA A 195 -6.55 -4.18 -10.97
N GLU A 196 -7.37 -3.93 -11.99
CA GLU A 196 -7.43 -4.77 -13.20
C GLU A 196 -6.07 -4.84 -13.89
N THR A 197 -5.35 -3.71 -13.97
CA THR A 197 -4.00 -3.68 -14.54
C THR A 197 -3.02 -4.47 -13.69
N ALA A 198 -3.00 -4.26 -12.38
CA ALA A 198 -2.11 -4.96 -11.46
C ALA A 198 -2.34 -6.49 -11.50
N LEU A 199 -3.60 -6.92 -11.49
CA LEU A 199 -3.96 -8.34 -11.59
C LEU A 199 -3.58 -8.93 -12.95
N THR A 200 -3.86 -8.23 -14.04
CA THR A 200 -3.51 -8.71 -15.39
C THR A 200 -2.00 -8.91 -15.53
N GLU A 201 -1.22 -7.94 -15.06
CA GLU A 201 0.24 -8.04 -15.08
C GLU A 201 0.75 -9.11 -14.11
N MET A 202 0.14 -9.28 -12.93
CA MET A 202 0.45 -10.36 -11.99
C MET A 202 0.20 -11.76 -12.60
N PHE A 203 -0.98 -11.97 -13.21
CA PHE A 203 -1.31 -13.23 -13.87
C PHE A 203 -0.51 -13.48 -15.15
N THR A 204 0.18 -12.50 -15.66
CA THR A 204 1.18 -12.64 -16.73
C THR A 204 2.55 -12.99 -16.15
N LEU A 205 2.97 -12.29 -15.10
CA LEU A 205 4.28 -12.42 -14.45
C LEU A 205 4.46 -13.79 -13.79
N VAL A 206 3.49 -14.23 -12.98
CA VAL A 206 3.62 -15.48 -12.20
C VAL A 206 3.86 -16.71 -13.11
N PRO A 207 3.05 -16.98 -14.15
CA PRO A 207 3.32 -18.09 -15.05
C PRO A 207 4.62 -17.93 -15.85
N ALA A 208 5.03 -16.70 -16.16
CA ALA A 208 6.29 -16.45 -16.86
C ALA A 208 7.51 -16.76 -15.99
N LEU A 209 7.45 -16.44 -14.70
CA LEU A 209 8.47 -16.84 -13.73
C LEU A 209 8.57 -18.37 -13.60
N GLN A 210 7.42 -19.05 -13.48
CA GLN A 210 7.37 -20.52 -13.36
C GLN A 210 7.96 -21.22 -14.58
N LYS A 211 7.78 -20.66 -15.77
CA LYS A 211 8.33 -21.18 -17.03
C LYS A 211 9.77 -20.75 -17.29
N GLY A 212 10.38 -19.94 -16.41
CA GLY A 212 11.71 -19.38 -16.62
C GLY A 212 11.80 -18.37 -17.77
N ALA A 213 10.66 -17.84 -18.24
CA ALA A 213 10.61 -16.85 -19.30
C ALA A 213 11.01 -15.44 -18.82
N VAL A 214 10.86 -15.16 -17.53
CA VAL A 214 11.36 -13.95 -16.88
C VAL A 214 12.63 -14.33 -16.12
N GLN A 215 13.75 -13.70 -16.48
CA GLN A 215 15.02 -13.89 -15.80
C GLN A 215 15.13 -12.89 -14.66
N LEU A 216 15.33 -13.40 -13.45
CA LEU A 216 15.57 -12.55 -12.29
C LEU A 216 17.03 -12.10 -12.28
N PRO A 217 17.29 -10.79 -12.14
CA PRO A 217 18.66 -10.29 -12.03
C PRO A 217 19.32 -10.81 -10.75
N GLU A 218 20.63 -11.02 -10.78
CA GLU A 218 21.38 -11.20 -9.55
C GLU A 218 21.40 -9.89 -8.78
N MET A 219 21.06 -9.95 -7.49
CA MET A 219 21.03 -8.76 -6.64
C MET A 219 22.33 -8.70 -5.84
N GLU A 220 23.18 -7.74 -6.20
CA GLU A 220 24.43 -7.47 -5.47
C GLU A 220 24.19 -6.70 -4.17
N SER A 221 23.00 -6.11 -4.00
CA SER A 221 22.60 -5.33 -2.83
C SER A 221 21.11 -5.53 -2.52
N PRO A 222 20.71 -5.61 -1.25
CA PRO A 222 19.30 -5.71 -0.86
C PRO A 222 18.47 -4.44 -1.17
N ALA A 223 19.08 -3.37 -1.65
CA ALA A 223 18.44 -2.09 -1.92
C ALA A 223 18.12 -1.93 -3.40
N CYS A 224 17.11 -2.64 -3.92
CA CYS A 224 16.80 -2.53 -5.34
C CYS A 224 15.30 -2.35 -5.57
N ASP A 225 14.98 -1.23 -6.19
CA ASP A 225 13.76 -0.97 -6.93
C ASP A 225 14.09 -1.30 -8.40
N LEU A 226 13.92 -2.57 -8.79
CA LEU A 226 14.30 -3.02 -10.12
C LEU A 226 13.07 -3.27 -10.97
N SER A 227 12.97 -2.51 -12.05
CA SER A 227 12.12 -2.87 -13.17
C SER A 227 12.72 -4.07 -13.89
N VAL A 228 12.01 -5.21 -13.87
CA VAL A 228 12.42 -6.43 -14.55
C VAL A 228 11.69 -6.54 -15.87
N ASN A 229 12.43 -6.87 -16.94
CA ASN A 229 11.84 -7.00 -18.27
C ASN A 229 10.79 -8.14 -18.26
N GLY A 230 9.56 -7.83 -18.68
CA GLY A 230 8.42 -8.75 -18.64
C GLY A 230 7.61 -8.76 -17.35
N ALA A 231 7.99 -7.98 -16.33
CA ALA A 231 7.24 -7.86 -15.07
C ALA A 231 6.24 -6.68 -15.05
N GLY A 232 6.16 -5.89 -16.13
CA GLY A 232 5.29 -4.73 -16.19
C GLY A 232 5.63 -3.69 -15.13
N ARG A 233 4.64 -3.30 -14.33
CA ARG A 233 4.77 -2.35 -13.20
C ARG A 233 5.09 -3.02 -11.87
N TRP A 234 5.27 -4.34 -11.84
CA TRP A 234 5.77 -5.06 -10.68
C TRP A 234 7.28 -4.92 -10.59
N HIS A 235 7.74 -4.21 -9.56
CA HIS A 235 9.15 -3.99 -9.30
C HIS A 235 9.69 -5.04 -8.35
N LEU A 236 10.78 -5.70 -8.70
CA LEU A 236 11.46 -6.64 -7.84
C LEU A 236 12.09 -5.89 -6.66
N CYS A 237 11.61 -6.14 -5.46
CA CYS A 237 12.09 -5.49 -4.25
C CYS A 237 12.93 -6.39 -3.35
N LEU A 238 12.80 -7.70 -3.49
CA LEU A 238 13.64 -8.66 -2.77
C LEU A 238 13.85 -9.92 -3.61
N ARG A 239 15.12 -10.34 -3.69
CA ARG A 239 15.53 -11.66 -4.12
C ARG A 239 16.68 -12.11 -3.23
N GLU A 240 16.39 -12.93 -2.26
CA GLU A 240 17.39 -13.37 -1.31
C GLU A 240 17.33 -14.89 -1.11
N THR A 241 18.48 -15.50 -0.98
CA THR A 241 18.59 -16.91 -0.62
C THR A 241 18.99 -16.96 0.85
N VAL A 242 18.06 -17.27 1.74
CA VAL A 242 18.42 -17.57 3.12
C VAL A 242 18.88 -19.02 3.14
N GLN A 243 20.19 -19.22 3.36
CA GLN A 243 20.70 -20.53 3.73
C GLN A 243 20.22 -20.83 5.15
N HIS A 244 19.06 -21.46 5.30
CA HIS A 244 18.73 -22.07 6.59
C HIS A 244 19.76 -23.19 6.83
N PRO A 245 20.47 -23.21 7.97
CA PRO A 245 21.22 -24.37 8.35
C PRO A 245 20.24 -25.55 8.33
N ALA A 246 20.62 -26.60 7.61
CA ALA A 246 19.84 -27.83 7.60
C ALA A 246 19.53 -28.18 9.06
N LYS A 247 18.23 -28.27 9.41
CA LYS A 247 17.86 -28.85 10.70
C LYS A 247 18.44 -30.25 10.67
N GLU A 248 19.54 -30.45 11.38
CA GLU A 248 20.05 -31.79 11.67
C GLU A 248 18.89 -32.55 12.36
N LEU A 249 18.43 -33.60 11.67
CA LEU A 249 17.43 -34.56 12.15
C LEU A 249 18.00 -35.37 13.31
#